data_39bf5156826be4f6b0256b7e4d1a71a1
#
_entry.id   39bf5156826be4f6b0256b7e4d1a71a1
#
_cell.length_a   1.000
_cell.length_b   1.000
_cell.length_c   1.000
_cell.angle_alpha   90.00
_cell.angle_beta   90.00
_cell.angle_gamma   90.00
#
_symmetry.space_group_name_H-M   'P 1'
#
loop_
_entity.id
_entity.type
_entity.pdbx_description
1 polymer ?
#
loop_
_entity_poly.entity_id
_entity_poly.type
_entity_poly.pdbx_seq_one_letter_code
_entity_poly.pdbx_strand_id
1 'polypeptide(L)'
;MGIRSKTVETEEDINMTSLLDVLFILIIFFLVTTTFKQLEDDRRVELPVDQRNQAMANKAGDVVKINIRKSGAYVIMGKPVTEEMVEKTMEDAVGKRPEVKVMIRVDKETMHLYLANVLSICKFVGVKDTHIMVKTLK
;
A
#
# COMPACT_ATOMS: atom_id res chain seq x y z
N MET A 1 48.88 31.76 54.97
CA MET A 1 48.47 30.38 54.75
C MET A 1 47.34 30.38 53.70
N GLY A 2 47.67 30.01 52.49
CA GLY A 2 46.73 30.00 51.39
C GLY A 2 46.00 28.62 51.32
N ILE A 3 44.70 28.61 51.48
CA ILE A 3 43.92 27.44 51.25
C ILE A 3 43.70 27.36 49.73
N ARG A 4 44.41 26.44 49.09
CA ARG A 4 44.16 26.05 47.69
C ARG A 4 42.88 25.20 47.66
N SER A 5 41.77 25.78 47.25
CA SER A 5 40.59 25.03 46.89
C SER A 5 40.90 24.27 45.61
N LYS A 6 40.95 22.95 45.73
CA LYS A 6 41.06 22.01 44.61
C LYS A 6 39.70 21.95 43.96
N THR A 7 39.52 22.61 42.83
CA THR A 7 38.38 22.38 41.94
C THR A 7 38.48 20.95 41.45
N VAL A 8 37.57 20.10 41.94
CA VAL A 8 37.36 18.78 41.38
C VAL A 8 36.57 19.02 40.12
N GLU A 9 37.25 18.97 38.98
CA GLU A 9 36.61 18.83 37.70
C GLU A 9 36.00 17.43 37.68
N THR A 10 34.70 17.35 37.93
CA THR A 10 33.91 16.15 37.60
C THR A 10 33.84 16.08 36.09
N GLU A 11 34.75 15.31 35.51
CA GLU A 11 34.53 14.82 34.15
C GLU A 11 33.22 14.05 34.16
N GLU A 12 32.18 14.65 33.60
CA GLU A 12 30.93 13.93 33.32
C GLU A 12 31.26 12.89 32.25
N ASP A 13 31.54 11.67 32.67
CA ASP A 13 31.65 10.54 31.79
C ASP A 13 30.34 10.40 31.03
N ILE A 14 30.31 10.87 29.78
CA ILE A 14 29.19 10.70 28.87
C ILE A 14 28.95 9.21 28.73
N ASN A 15 27.80 8.76 29.23
CA ASN A 15 27.47 7.35 29.23
C ASN A 15 27.15 6.91 27.78
N MET A 16 28.19 6.44 27.08
CA MET A 16 28.12 5.99 25.70
C MET A 16 27.10 4.88 25.49
N THR A 17 26.84 4.09 26.53
CA THR A 17 25.85 3.02 26.49
C THR A 17 24.42 3.56 26.36
N SER A 18 24.11 4.64 27.10
CA SER A 18 22.79 5.30 26.99
C SER A 18 22.60 5.97 25.63
N LEU A 19 23.66 6.53 25.06
CA LEU A 19 23.62 7.15 23.74
C LEU A 19 23.40 6.11 22.64
N LEU A 20 24.05 4.94 22.76
CA LEU A 20 23.84 3.81 21.86
C LEU A 20 22.40 3.27 21.94
N ASP A 21 21.80 3.21 23.12
CA ASP A 21 20.43 2.74 23.31
C ASP A 21 19.43 3.66 22.60
N VAL A 22 19.59 4.98 22.78
CA VAL A 22 18.74 5.96 22.07
C VAL A 22 18.91 5.85 20.55
N LEU A 23 20.15 5.68 20.07
CA LEU A 23 20.40 5.48 18.65
C LEU A 23 19.72 4.22 18.12
N PHE A 24 19.77 3.13 18.89
CA PHE A 24 19.17 1.86 18.51
C PHE A 24 17.64 1.95 18.43
N ILE A 25 17.01 2.61 19.40
CA ILE A 25 15.57 2.86 19.40
C ILE A 25 15.16 3.70 18.20
N LEU A 26 15.93 4.73 17.85
CA LEU A 26 15.67 5.55 16.66
C LEU A 26 15.74 4.73 15.36
N ILE A 27 16.74 3.86 15.23
CA ILE A 27 16.88 2.99 14.05
C ILE A 27 15.68 2.05 13.92
N ILE A 28 15.27 1.41 15.01
CA ILE A 28 14.10 0.53 15.04
C ILE A 28 12.84 1.33 14.69
N PHE A 29 12.67 2.51 15.26
CA PHE A 29 11.54 3.39 14.96
C PHE A 29 11.46 3.73 13.47
N PHE A 30 12.58 4.14 12.86
CA PHE A 30 12.63 4.42 11.42
C PHE A 30 12.38 3.17 10.58
N LEU A 31 12.91 2.02 10.97
CA LEU A 31 12.69 0.77 10.27
C LEU A 31 11.19 0.41 10.25
N VAL A 32 10.53 0.49 11.40
CA VAL A 32 9.10 0.19 11.55
C VAL A 32 8.26 1.20 10.76
N THR A 33 8.53 2.50 10.88
CA THR A 33 7.77 3.53 10.17
C THR A 33 7.95 3.44 8.65
N THR A 34 9.13 3.04 8.17
CA THR A 34 9.38 2.82 6.73
C THR A 34 8.58 1.64 6.21
N THR A 35 8.47 0.56 6.98
CA THR A 35 7.69 -0.61 6.61
C THR A 35 6.19 -0.28 6.51
N PHE A 36 5.66 0.53 7.43
CA PHE A 36 4.28 1.00 7.34
C PHE A 36 4.02 1.92 6.14
N LYS A 37 4.99 2.74 5.76
CA LYS A 37 4.87 3.63 4.61
C LYS A 37 4.74 2.87 3.29
N GLN A 38 5.39 1.73 3.13
CA GLN A 38 5.24 0.88 1.96
C GLN A 38 3.84 0.25 1.83
N LEU A 39 3.16 0.01 2.96
CA LEU A 39 1.78 -0.47 2.98
C LEU A 39 0.76 0.65 2.74
N GLU A 40 1.11 1.91 3.07
CA GLU A 40 0.24 3.07 2.86
C GLU A 40 0.36 3.69 1.46
N ASP A 41 1.49 3.55 0.77
CA ASP A 41 1.67 4.11 -0.58
C ASP A 41 0.73 3.47 -1.62
N ASP A 42 0.24 2.25 -1.37
CA ASP A 42 -0.87 1.68 -2.15
C ASP A 42 -2.25 2.32 -1.81
N ARG A 43 -2.34 3.13 -0.74
CA ARG A 43 -3.58 3.80 -0.30
C ARG A 43 -3.67 5.27 -0.70
N ARG A 44 -2.56 5.97 -0.91
CA ARG A 44 -2.57 7.38 -1.34
C ARG A 44 -2.61 7.50 -2.86
N VAL A 45 -3.72 7.11 -3.41
CA VAL A 45 -4.16 7.63 -4.68
C VAL A 45 -5.01 8.86 -4.36
N GLU A 46 -4.42 10.04 -4.42
CA GLU A 46 -5.19 11.27 -4.57
C GLU A 46 -5.94 11.17 -5.90
N LEU A 47 -7.18 10.77 -5.80
CA LEU A 47 -8.12 10.81 -6.90
C LEU A 47 -8.35 12.28 -7.27
N PRO A 48 -8.31 12.67 -8.55
CA PRO A 48 -9.06 13.86 -8.96
C PRO A 48 -10.49 13.61 -8.50
N VAL A 49 -10.98 14.57 -7.73
CA VAL A 49 -12.27 14.50 -7.02
C VAL A 49 -13.40 14.50 -8.05
N ASP A 50 -13.71 13.32 -8.55
CA ASP A 50 -14.97 13.07 -9.20
C ASP A 50 -15.95 12.63 -8.11
N GLN A 51 -16.96 13.42 -7.83
CA GLN A 51 -17.94 13.18 -6.74
C GLN A 51 -18.60 11.81 -6.81
N ARG A 52 -18.59 11.17 -7.98
CA ARG A 52 -19.05 9.78 -8.18
C ARG A 52 -18.15 8.73 -7.49
N ASN A 53 -16.85 9.03 -7.33
CA ASN A 53 -15.89 8.12 -6.71
C ASN A 53 -15.90 8.19 -5.18
N GLN A 54 -16.38 9.29 -4.58
CA GLN A 54 -16.51 9.42 -3.12
C GLN A 54 -17.59 8.50 -2.54
N ALA A 55 -18.68 8.27 -3.29
CA ALA A 55 -19.72 7.33 -2.86
C ALA A 55 -19.23 5.88 -2.79
N MET A 56 -18.16 5.54 -3.55
CA MET A 56 -17.55 4.22 -3.52
C MET A 56 -16.53 4.03 -2.40
N ALA A 57 -15.87 5.10 -1.95
CA ALA A 57 -14.89 5.04 -0.86
C ALA A 57 -15.52 4.70 0.49
N ASN A 58 -16.81 5.01 0.66
CA ASN A 58 -17.52 4.85 1.93
C ASN A 58 -17.99 3.42 2.24
N LYS A 59 -17.86 2.49 1.28
CA LYS A 59 -18.15 1.06 1.49
C LYS A 59 -16.92 0.21 1.20
N ALA A 60 -15.91 0.34 2.03
CA ALA A 60 -14.61 -0.32 1.88
C ALA A 60 -14.66 -1.87 1.79
N GLY A 61 -15.81 -2.48 2.07
CA GLY A 61 -16.02 -3.93 1.98
C GLY A 61 -16.54 -4.46 0.64
N ASP A 62 -17.03 -3.57 -0.24
CA ASP A 62 -17.77 -3.98 -1.44
C ASP A 62 -17.00 -3.78 -2.75
N VAL A 63 -15.73 -3.37 -2.66
CA VAL A 63 -14.90 -3.06 -3.83
C VAL A 63 -13.66 -3.93 -3.86
N VAL A 64 -13.51 -4.74 -4.88
CA VAL A 64 -12.26 -5.48 -5.15
C VAL A 64 -11.35 -4.61 -6.02
N LYS A 65 -10.15 -4.36 -5.55
CA LYS A 65 -9.16 -3.53 -6.27
C LYS A 65 -8.11 -4.42 -6.91
N ILE A 66 -7.96 -4.31 -8.22
CA ILE A 66 -6.93 -5.00 -9.01
C ILE A 66 -5.99 -3.95 -9.59
N ASN A 67 -4.72 -4.05 -9.29
CA ASN A 67 -3.70 -3.20 -9.88
C ASN A 67 -2.96 -3.98 -10.98
N ILE A 68 -2.82 -3.40 -12.16
CA ILE A 68 -2.04 -3.96 -13.27
C ILE A 68 -0.82 -3.10 -13.45
N ARG A 69 0.36 -3.64 -13.13
CA ARG A 69 1.62 -2.92 -13.24
C ARG A 69 2.11 -2.84 -14.69
N LYS A 70 3.04 -1.94 -14.97
CA LYS A 70 3.70 -1.81 -16.28
C LYS A 70 4.24 -3.14 -16.81
N SER A 71 4.76 -4.02 -15.95
CA SER A 71 5.26 -5.35 -16.31
C SER A 71 4.16 -6.35 -16.69
N GLY A 72 2.88 -5.99 -16.56
CA GLY A 72 1.74 -6.90 -16.73
C GLY A 72 1.40 -7.72 -15.48
N ALA A 73 2.12 -7.53 -14.37
CA ALA A 73 1.83 -8.23 -13.14
C ALA A 73 0.53 -7.73 -12.50
N TYR A 74 -0.33 -8.65 -12.10
CA TYR A 74 -1.55 -8.37 -11.36
C TYR A 74 -1.25 -8.31 -9.87
N VAL A 75 -1.80 -7.33 -9.18
CA VAL A 75 -1.63 -7.15 -7.73
C VAL A 75 -2.98 -6.94 -7.07
N ILE A 76 -3.34 -7.79 -6.11
CA ILE A 76 -4.54 -7.68 -5.29
C ILE A 76 -4.12 -7.58 -3.83
N MET A 77 -4.62 -6.59 -3.12
CA MET A 77 -4.27 -6.33 -1.70
C MET A 77 -2.76 -6.23 -1.45
N GLY A 78 -2.03 -5.62 -2.39
CA GLY A 78 -0.57 -5.46 -2.29
C GLY A 78 0.25 -6.72 -2.60
N LYS A 79 -0.39 -7.85 -2.93
CA LYS A 79 0.29 -9.11 -3.26
C LYS A 79 0.23 -9.39 -4.76
N PRO A 80 1.34 -9.78 -5.39
CA PRO A 80 1.33 -10.22 -6.77
C PRO A 80 0.55 -11.54 -6.88
N VAL A 81 -0.31 -11.62 -7.88
CA VAL A 81 -1.18 -12.78 -8.13
C VAL A 81 -1.10 -13.21 -9.59
N THR A 82 -1.37 -14.47 -9.85
CA THR A 82 -1.50 -15.00 -11.21
C THR A 82 -2.89 -14.70 -11.78
N GLU A 83 -3.05 -14.83 -13.08
CA GLU A 83 -4.34 -14.64 -13.75
C GLU A 83 -5.42 -15.60 -13.20
N GLU A 84 -5.05 -16.87 -12.94
CA GLU A 84 -5.91 -17.85 -12.31
C GLU A 84 -6.37 -17.45 -10.91
N MET A 85 -5.48 -16.84 -10.14
CA MET A 85 -5.83 -16.31 -8.80
C MET A 85 -6.75 -15.08 -8.89
N VAL A 86 -6.60 -14.25 -9.93
CA VAL A 86 -7.54 -13.15 -10.19
C VAL A 86 -8.94 -13.70 -10.45
N GLU A 87 -9.07 -14.70 -11.33
CA GLU A 87 -10.34 -15.36 -11.65
C GLU A 87 -10.99 -15.95 -10.39
N LYS A 88 -10.25 -16.75 -9.64
CA LYS A 88 -10.74 -17.35 -8.39
C LYS A 88 -11.16 -16.30 -7.35
N THR A 89 -10.39 -15.23 -7.20
CA THR A 89 -10.74 -14.14 -6.27
C THR A 89 -12.04 -13.44 -6.71
N MET A 90 -12.24 -13.27 -8.01
CA MET A 90 -13.47 -12.67 -8.53
C MET A 90 -14.68 -13.61 -8.35
N GLU A 91 -14.52 -14.90 -8.62
CA GLU A 91 -15.56 -15.90 -8.37
C GLU A 91 -15.99 -15.92 -6.90
N ASP A 92 -15.03 -15.95 -5.98
CA ASP A 92 -15.29 -15.91 -4.54
C ASP A 92 -16.00 -14.60 -4.12
N ALA A 93 -15.58 -13.48 -4.69
CA ALA A 93 -16.18 -12.19 -4.39
C ALA A 93 -17.63 -12.08 -4.88
N VAL A 94 -17.89 -12.49 -6.11
CA VAL A 94 -19.26 -12.51 -6.70
C VAL A 94 -20.14 -13.54 -5.99
N GLY A 95 -19.59 -14.69 -5.61
CA GLY A 95 -20.32 -15.72 -4.86
C GLY A 95 -20.78 -15.25 -3.48
N LYS A 96 -19.95 -14.45 -2.81
CA LYS A 96 -20.29 -13.85 -1.50
C LYS A 96 -21.22 -12.65 -1.63
N ARG A 97 -21.03 -11.84 -2.69
CA ARG A 97 -21.76 -10.59 -2.93
C ARG A 97 -21.99 -10.38 -4.43
N PRO A 98 -23.18 -10.69 -4.95
CA PRO A 98 -23.48 -10.52 -6.38
C PRO A 98 -23.36 -9.09 -6.91
N GLU A 99 -23.38 -8.10 -6.02
CA GLU A 99 -23.25 -6.67 -6.35
C GLU A 99 -21.85 -6.11 -6.08
N VAL A 100 -20.85 -6.97 -5.98
CA VAL A 100 -19.47 -6.54 -5.80
C VAL A 100 -19.03 -5.64 -6.95
N LYS A 101 -18.36 -4.55 -6.60
CA LYS A 101 -17.77 -3.63 -7.57
C LYS A 101 -16.30 -3.95 -7.75
N VAL A 102 -15.81 -3.87 -8.97
CA VAL A 102 -14.40 -4.10 -9.28
C VAL A 102 -13.77 -2.81 -9.76
N MET A 103 -12.68 -2.42 -9.14
CA MET A 103 -11.87 -1.27 -9.55
C MET A 103 -10.55 -1.78 -10.12
N ILE A 104 -10.33 -1.58 -11.40
CA ILE A 104 -9.11 -1.96 -12.09
C ILE A 104 -8.25 -0.70 -12.23
N ARG A 105 -7.07 -0.72 -11.64
CA ARG A 105 -6.06 0.34 -11.78
C ARG A 105 -4.97 -0.16 -12.72
N VAL A 106 -4.79 0.52 -13.82
CA VAL A 106 -3.85 0.14 -14.88
C VAL A 106 -2.75 1.17 -14.98
N ASP A 107 -1.51 0.73 -15.04
CA ASP A 107 -0.42 1.62 -15.39
C ASP A 107 -0.58 2.10 -16.84
N LYS A 108 -0.33 3.40 -17.07
CA LYS A 108 -0.49 4.01 -18.40
C LYS A 108 0.40 3.38 -19.48
N GLU A 109 1.49 2.73 -19.09
CA GLU A 109 2.43 2.07 -19.99
C GLU A 109 2.19 0.55 -20.11
N THR A 110 1.13 0.05 -19.47
CA THR A 110 0.76 -1.37 -19.53
C THR A 110 0.17 -1.71 -20.91
N MET A 111 0.53 -2.87 -21.43
CA MET A 111 -0.07 -3.38 -22.67
C MET A 111 -1.57 -3.62 -22.48
N HIS A 112 -2.37 -3.20 -23.44
CA HIS A 112 -3.83 -3.35 -23.39
C HIS A 112 -4.32 -4.79 -23.24
N LEU A 113 -3.49 -5.77 -23.60
CA LEU A 113 -3.80 -7.18 -23.48
C LEU A 113 -4.09 -7.58 -22.02
N TYR A 114 -3.28 -7.11 -21.06
CA TYR A 114 -3.47 -7.44 -19.66
C TYR A 114 -4.77 -6.87 -19.08
N LEU A 115 -5.14 -5.68 -19.52
CA LEU A 115 -6.43 -5.09 -19.16
C LEU A 115 -7.58 -5.88 -19.78
N ALA A 116 -7.47 -6.26 -21.06
CA ALA A 116 -8.48 -7.04 -21.75
C ALA A 116 -8.73 -8.40 -21.07
N ASN A 117 -7.67 -9.06 -20.62
CA ASN A 117 -7.78 -10.32 -19.89
C ASN A 117 -8.59 -10.15 -18.59
N VAL A 118 -8.28 -9.15 -17.78
CA VAL A 118 -9.01 -8.89 -16.53
C VAL A 118 -10.48 -8.53 -16.80
N LEU A 119 -10.75 -7.73 -17.82
CA LEU A 119 -12.13 -7.40 -18.22
C LEU A 119 -12.90 -8.63 -18.70
N SER A 120 -12.25 -9.53 -19.42
CA SER A 120 -12.83 -10.80 -19.86
C SER A 120 -13.18 -11.69 -18.66
N ILE A 121 -12.29 -11.78 -17.68
CA ILE A 121 -12.54 -12.51 -16.41
C ILE A 121 -13.74 -11.89 -15.68
N CYS A 122 -13.77 -10.57 -15.50
CA CYS A 122 -14.90 -9.89 -14.85
C CYS A 122 -16.22 -10.16 -15.53
N LYS A 123 -16.25 -10.16 -16.87
CA LYS A 123 -17.43 -10.47 -17.67
C LYS A 123 -17.85 -11.93 -17.52
N PHE A 124 -16.91 -12.87 -17.56
CA PHE A 124 -17.16 -14.29 -17.44
C PHE A 124 -17.74 -14.65 -16.07
N VAL A 125 -17.19 -14.08 -15.00
CA VAL A 125 -17.63 -14.29 -13.62
C VAL A 125 -18.96 -13.58 -13.32
N GLY A 126 -19.37 -12.61 -14.15
CA GLY A 126 -20.65 -11.91 -13.99
C GLY A 126 -20.58 -10.67 -13.10
N VAL A 127 -19.43 -9.98 -13.04
CA VAL A 127 -19.31 -8.69 -12.36
C VAL A 127 -20.17 -7.66 -13.06
N LYS A 128 -21.08 -7.02 -12.32
CA LYS A 128 -22.04 -6.04 -12.88
C LYS A 128 -21.45 -4.64 -13.02
N ASP A 129 -20.51 -4.26 -12.15
CA ASP A 129 -19.98 -2.91 -12.08
C ASP A 129 -18.45 -2.95 -12.04
N THR A 130 -17.82 -2.46 -13.11
CA THR A 130 -16.36 -2.43 -13.27
C THR A 130 -15.91 -1.03 -13.59
N HIS A 131 -15.04 -0.49 -12.77
CA HIS A 131 -14.41 0.82 -12.96
C HIS A 131 -12.95 0.66 -13.36
N ILE A 132 -12.55 1.35 -14.41
CA ILE A 132 -11.17 1.36 -14.90
C ILE A 132 -10.55 2.72 -14.60
N MET A 133 -9.39 2.70 -14.02
CA MET A 133 -8.61 3.88 -13.71
C MET A 133 -7.21 3.74 -14.29
N VAL A 134 -6.81 4.66 -15.15
CA VAL A 134 -5.46 4.69 -15.73
C VAL A 134 -4.60 5.63 -14.91
N LYS A 135 -3.48 5.13 -14.41
CA LYS A 135 -2.55 5.90 -13.58
C LYS A 135 -1.12 5.42 -13.81
N THR A 136 -0.15 6.26 -13.50
CA THR A 136 1.24 5.81 -13.36
C THR A 136 1.37 5.08 -12.01
N LEU A 137 1.57 3.78 -12.06
CA LEU A 137 1.86 2.97 -10.88
C LEU A 137 3.38 2.87 -10.72
N LYS A 138 3.90 3.43 -9.65
CA LYS A 138 5.33 3.31 -9.32
C LYS A 138 5.63 1.95 -8.70
#